data_1df57dd54fb652eab5f4ba1ad2b377a8
#
_entry.id   1df57dd54fb652eab5f4ba1ad2b377a8
#
_cell.length_a   1.000
_cell.length_b   1.000
_cell.length_c   1.000
_cell.angle_alpha   90.00
_cell.angle_beta   90.00
_cell.angle_gamma   90.00
#
_symmetry.space_group_name_H-M   'P 1'
#
loop_
_entity.id
_entity.type
_entity.pdbx_description
1 polymer ?
#
loop_
_entity_poly.entity_id
_entity_poly.type
_entity_poly.pdbx_seq_one_letter_code
_entity_poly.pdbx_strand_id
1 'polypeptide(L)'
;MSPIRYRPLTFGVTRAVLRAGAPGTQYLQAETPLGAYRERMTDRLVHWAETTPDRTFIAARERLADGSTGEWLRVSYADALSRARSIGQALLERGLGPERPLAILSENSIDHAMLALGCLYVGVPYCPVSPPYSLVSQDFEKLRHVLATLTPGLVFAADAARYGRAIEAAVPRDTEVVLGEGRLEGRAATPLAELLTTRPTPAIDAALQATGPDTITKFLFTSGSTKMPKAVINTHRMWCANQQQLRHSIPALGEEPPVLVDWLPWNHTFGGNHNVGIVLDNGGTLYIDEGKPTPTGMAETLRNLREIAPTIYFNVPTGFEAIANAMETDAVLRRNLLSRVRMFFYSGAALAQPIWDSLHRTQEAEVGERIVMGTGLGMTESGPFALYVTGPDVKSGDIGLPAPGIELKLVEVDGKTEVRYRGPNITPGYWRAPEATAEAFDEEGFFSTGDAVTWIDESNIHRGLRFDGRIAEDFKLATGTFVSVGPLRAKIIAAGAPYVQDAVLTGINLKEVGALIFPTQKVRQLAGLGADAPMQQVLESAPVQAHFQQLVDTLAASATGSANRIARLHLVAEPPSIDKGEVTDKGSINQRAVLKHRAALADAMHAGTLPFTLTPR
;
A
#
# COMPACT_ATOMS: atom_id res chain seq x y z
N MET A 1 -6.02 -27.11 28.01
CA MET A 1 -6.48 -26.02 27.12
C MET A 1 -7.16 -26.68 25.94
N SER A 2 -8.38 -26.27 25.58
CA SER A 2 -9.00 -26.71 24.32
C SER A 2 -8.11 -26.31 23.15
N PRO A 3 -8.01 -27.09 22.08
CA PRO A 3 -7.21 -26.73 20.93
C PRO A 3 -7.74 -25.42 20.34
N ILE A 4 -6.81 -24.52 19.93
CA ILE A 4 -7.14 -23.25 19.27
C ILE A 4 -7.92 -23.60 17.99
N ARG A 5 -9.14 -23.06 17.88
CA ARG A 5 -9.98 -23.24 16.71
C ARG A 5 -9.87 -22.02 15.82
N TYR A 6 -9.55 -22.22 14.56
CA TYR A 6 -9.63 -21.19 13.52
C TYR A 6 -10.91 -21.32 12.71
N ARG A 7 -11.46 -20.19 12.28
CA ARG A 7 -12.52 -20.14 11.28
C ARG A 7 -12.02 -20.84 10.00
N PRO A 8 -12.79 -21.76 9.40
CA PRO A 8 -12.34 -22.50 8.25
C PRO A 8 -11.91 -21.59 7.09
N LEU A 9 -10.67 -21.75 6.65
CA LEU A 9 -10.10 -21.10 5.49
C LEU A 9 -9.16 -22.08 4.79
N THR A 10 -9.39 -22.30 3.50
CA THR A 10 -8.51 -23.12 2.67
C THR A 10 -7.36 -22.26 2.15
N PHE A 11 -6.14 -22.78 2.26
CA PHE A 11 -4.96 -22.24 1.61
C PHE A 11 -4.67 -23.11 0.38
N GLY A 12 -4.66 -22.48 -0.79
CA GLY A 12 -4.50 -23.22 -2.05
C GLY A 12 -3.05 -23.52 -2.42
N VAL A 13 -2.10 -22.79 -1.82
CA VAL A 13 -0.66 -22.97 -2.03
C VAL A 13 -0.01 -23.32 -0.70
N THR A 14 0.44 -24.56 -0.56
CA THR A 14 1.03 -25.07 0.69
C THR A 14 2.37 -25.75 0.45
N ARG A 15 2.81 -25.86 -0.79
CA ARG A 15 4.03 -26.57 -1.18
C ARG A 15 4.82 -25.78 -2.22
N ALA A 16 6.14 -25.90 -2.14
CA ALA A 16 7.06 -25.27 -3.08
C ALA A 16 8.11 -26.28 -3.57
N VAL A 17 8.69 -25.99 -4.72
CA VAL A 17 9.82 -26.69 -5.31
C VAL A 17 11.04 -25.79 -5.27
N LEU A 18 12.13 -26.30 -4.70
CA LEU A 18 13.42 -25.64 -4.63
C LEU A 18 14.37 -26.26 -5.62
N ARG A 19 15.03 -25.45 -6.43
CA ARG A 19 16.06 -25.86 -7.38
C ARG A 19 17.36 -25.11 -7.09
N ALA A 20 18.47 -25.82 -7.04
CA ALA A 20 19.79 -25.19 -6.93
C ALA A 20 20.19 -24.51 -8.25
N GLY A 21 20.87 -23.38 -8.14
CA GLY A 21 21.48 -22.65 -9.24
C GLY A 21 23.02 -22.63 -9.13
N ALA A 22 23.62 -21.56 -9.62
CA ALA A 22 25.05 -21.26 -9.38
C ALA A 22 25.36 -21.15 -7.87
N PRO A 23 26.61 -21.25 -7.42
CA PRO A 23 26.95 -21.04 -6.02
C PRO A 23 26.35 -19.75 -5.46
N GLY A 24 25.67 -19.84 -4.31
CA GLY A 24 24.96 -18.71 -3.69
C GLY A 24 23.62 -18.35 -4.33
N THR A 25 23.09 -19.18 -5.25
CA THR A 25 21.82 -18.96 -5.92
C THR A 25 20.89 -20.17 -5.78
N GLN A 26 19.62 -19.91 -5.49
CA GLN A 26 18.55 -20.90 -5.46
C GLN A 26 17.32 -20.35 -6.18
N TYR A 27 16.47 -21.24 -6.71
CA TYR A 27 15.20 -20.89 -7.33
C TYR A 27 14.06 -21.58 -6.59
N LEU A 28 13.02 -20.81 -6.25
CA LEU A 28 11.86 -21.28 -5.50
C LEU A 28 10.59 -20.94 -6.26
N GLN A 29 9.70 -21.90 -6.42
CA GLN A 29 8.39 -21.70 -7.04
C GLN A 29 7.32 -22.52 -6.33
N ALA A 30 6.05 -22.10 -6.44
CA ALA A 30 4.94 -22.93 -5.97
C ALA A 30 4.89 -24.24 -6.76
N GLU A 31 4.54 -25.35 -6.08
CA GLU A 31 4.28 -26.63 -6.75
C GLU A 31 3.00 -26.56 -7.59
N THR A 32 2.02 -25.76 -7.14
CA THR A 32 0.76 -25.51 -7.85
C THR A 32 1.00 -24.61 -9.07
N PRO A 33 0.63 -25.04 -10.30
CA PRO A 33 0.75 -24.18 -11.48
C PRO A 33 -0.29 -23.05 -11.47
N LEU A 34 0.03 -21.93 -12.13
CA LEU A 34 -0.92 -20.82 -12.28
C LEU A 34 -2.16 -21.22 -13.11
N GLY A 35 -1.98 -22.08 -14.12
CA GLY A 35 -3.03 -22.41 -15.06
C GLY A 35 -3.39 -21.23 -15.99
N ALA A 36 -4.51 -21.38 -16.71
CA ALA A 36 -5.01 -20.34 -17.58
C ALA A 36 -5.67 -19.22 -16.78
N TYR A 37 -5.45 -17.99 -17.21
CA TYR A 37 -6.08 -16.78 -16.67
C TYR A 37 -6.61 -15.90 -17.82
N ARG A 38 -7.43 -14.93 -17.48
CA ARG A 38 -8.07 -14.05 -18.47
C ARG A 38 -7.06 -13.12 -19.12
N GLU A 39 -7.36 -12.71 -20.33
CA GLU A 39 -6.51 -11.77 -21.06
C GLU A 39 -6.74 -10.32 -20.64
N ARG A 40 -7.98 -9.98 -20.20
CA ARG A 40 -8.39 -8.59 -19.89
C ARG A 40 -9.24 -8.54 -18.62
N MET A 41 -9.01 -7.54 -17.79
CA MET A 41 -9.87 -7.26 -16.63
C MET A 41 -11.26 -6.74 -17.04
N THR A 42 -11.36 -6.08 -18.20
CA THR A 42 -12.63 -5.62 -18.76
C THR A 42 -13.60 -6.74 -19.07
N ASP A 43 -13.13 -7.94 -19.39
CA ASP A 43 -13.97 -9.12 -19.61
C ASP A 43 -14.80 -9.48 -18.36
N ARG A 44 -14.28 -9.14 -17.16
CA ARG A 44 -15.01 -9.36 -15.91
C ARG A 44 -16.13 -8.36 -15.71
N LEU A 45 -15.90 -7.08 -16.05
CA LEU A 45 -16.95 -6.06 -16.00
C LEU A 45 -18.13 -6.45 -16.91
N VAL A 46 -17.83 -6.81 -18.17
CA VAL A 46 -18.85 -7.24 -19.14
C VAL A 46 -19.60 -8.46 -18.62
N HIS A 47 -18.87 -9.49 -18.18
CA HIS A 47 -19.45 -10.72 -17.64
C HIS A 47 -20.42 -10.47 -16.48
N TRP A 48 -20.02 -9.65 -15.51
CA TRP A 48 -20.89 -9.38 -14.35
C TRP A 48 -22.07 -8.47 -14.69
N ALA A 49 -21.88 -7.53 -15.61
CA ALA A 49 -22.99 -6.71 -16.11
C ALA A 49 -24.06 -7.52 -16.85
N GLU A 50 -23.65 -8.62 -17.51
CA GLU A 50 -24.57 -9.56 -18.19
C GLU A 50 -25.21 -10.57 -17.24
N THR A 51 -24.46 -11.11 -16.28
CA THR A 51 -24.91 -12.23 -15.43
C THR A 51 -25.51 -11.78 -14.10
N THR A 52 -25.11 -10.64 -13.58
CA THR A 52 -25.60 -10.07 -12.31
C THR A 52 -25.74 -8.54 -12.40
N PRO A 53 -26.56 -8.02 -13.35
CA PRO A 53 -26.63 -6.60 -13.70
C PRO A 53 -26.92 -5.68 -12.50
N ASP A 54 -27.81 -6.10 -11.61
CA ASP A 54 -28.29 -5.29 -10.48
C ASP A 54 -27.40 -5.37 -9.24
N ARG A 55 -26.38 -6.27 -9.24
CA ARG A 55 -25.45 -6.35 -8.12
C ARG A 55 -24.65 -5.07 -8.02
N THR A 56 -24.54 -4.53 -6.80
CA THR A 56 -23.68 -3.39 -6.53
C THR A 56 -22.22 -3.77 -6.79
N PHE A 57 -21.58 -3.06 -7.72
CA PHE A 57 -20.13 -3.14 -7.94
C PHE A 57 -19.39 -2.28 -6.93
N ILE A 58 -19.81 -1.01 -6.81
CA ILE A 58 -19.15 -0.03 -5.97
C ILE A 58 -20.18 0.87 -5.27
N ALA A 59 -19.87 1.28 -4.04
CA ALA A 59 -20.67 2.21 -3.29
C ALA A 59 -19.79 3.21 -2.54
N ALA A 60 -20.27 4.45 -2.41
CA ALA A 60 -19.65 5.51 -1.61
C ALA A 60 -20.72 6.23 -0.79
N ARG A 61 -20.32 6.85 0.31
CA ARG A 61 -21.24 7.71 1.07
C ARG A 61 -21.52 8.99 0.31
N GLU A 62 -22.79 9.39 0.32
CA GLU A 62 -23.18 10.73 -0.08
C GLU A 62 -22.57 11.78 0.86
N ARG A 63 -22.10 12.88 0.31
CA ARG A 63 -21.69 14.05 1.10
C ARG A 63 -22.79 15.09 1.03
N LEU A 64 -23.40 15.38 2.18
CA LEU A 64 -24.48 16.37 2.27
C LEU A 64 -23.91 17.79 2.30
N ALA A 65 -24.75 18.78 1.98
CA ALA A 65 -24.35 20.18 1.87
C ALA A 65 -23.78 20.77 3.18
N ASP A 66 -24.16 20.20 4.32
CA ASP A 66 -23.63 20.57 5.64
C ASP A 66 -22.29 19.87 6.00
N GLY A 67 -21.75 19.08 5.06
CA GLY A 67 -20.54 18.29 5.25
C GLY A 67 -20.75 16.97 5.99
N SER A 68 -21.96 16.67 6.42
CA SER A 68 -22.30 15.39 7.05
C SER A 68 -22.35 14.26 6.01
N THR A 69 -22.37 13.02 6.50
CA THR A 69 -22.37 11.82 5.67
C THR A 69 -23.77 11.26 5.56
N GLY A 70 -24.24 11.09 4.32
CA GLY A 70 -25.55 10.54 3.98
C GLY A 70 -25.54 9.03 3.75
N GLU A 71 -26.50 8.58 2.93
CA GLU A 71 -26.71 7.18 2.56
C GLU A 71 -25.63 6.67 1.59
N TRP A 72 -25.62 5.36 1.35
CA TRP A 72 -24.75 4.74 0.37
C TRP A 72 -25.28 4.96 -1.04
N LEU A 73 -24.57 5.72 -1.85
CA LEU A 73 -24.74 5.80 -3.30
C LEU A 73 -24.16 4.53 -3.92
N ARG A 74 -24.99 3.75 -4.59
CA ARG A 74 -24.58 2.46 -5.17
C ARG A 74 -24.58 2.54 -6.69
N VAL A 75 -23.56 1.93 -7.30
CA VAL A 75 -23.47 1.73 -8.75
C VAL A 75 -23.47 0.23 -9.01
N SER A 76 -24.43 -0.24 -9.79
CA SER A 76 -24.53 -1.63 -10.21
C SER A 76 -23.48 -1.98 -11.26
N TYR A 77 -23.29 -3.27 -11.55
CA TYR A 77 -22.41 -3.70 -12.64
C TYR A 77 -22.93 -3.23 -14.01
N ALA A 78 -24.25 -3.24 -14.23
CA ALA A 78 -24.85 -2.72 -15.46
C ALA A 78 -24.60 -1.21 -15.63
N ASP A 79 -24.81 -0.43 -14.57
CA ASP A 79 -24.55 1.01 -14.57
C ASP A 79 -23.07 1.31 -14.78
N ALA A 80 -22.18 0.55 -14.13
CA ALA A 80 -20.75 0.70 -14.27
C ALA A 80 -20.29 0.45 -15.72
N LEU A 81 -20.81 -0.61 -16.38
CA LEU A 81 -20.54 -0.87 -17.78
C LEU A 81 -21.07 0.24 -18.68
N SER A 82 -22.30 0.70 -18.46
CA SER A 82 -22.91 1.79 -19.23
C SER A 82 -22.08 3.07 -19.15
N ARG A 83 -21.68 3.48 -17.93
CA ARG A 83 -20.83 4.66 -17.70
C ARG A 83 -19.44 4.50 -18.31
N ALA A 84 -18.84 3.31 -18.16
CA ALA A 84 -17.53 3.01 -18.76
C ALA A 84 -17.56 3.14 -20.29
N ARG A 85 -18.63 2.70 -20.95
CA ARG A 85 -18.82 2.84 -22.40
C ARG A 85 -18.97 4.30 -22.82
N SER A 86 -19.74 5.10 -22.10
CA SER A 86 -19.90 6.54 -22.39
C SER A 86 -18.60 7.30 -22.21
N ILE A 87 -17.90 7.08 -21.09
CA ILE A 87 -16.59 7.69 -20.84
C ILE A 87 -15.59 7.24 -21.90
N GLY A 88 -15.51 5.94 -22.18
CA GLY A 88 -14.61 5.40 -23.20
C GLY A 88 -14.80 6.06 -24.56
N GLN A 89 -16.06 6.28 -25.00
CA GLN A 89 -16.37 7.00 -26.23
C GLN A 89 -15.83 8.44 -26.19
N ALA A 90 -16.03 9.14 -25.09
CA ALA A 90 -15.53 10.51 -24.91
C ALA A 90 -14.00 10.58 -24.97
N LEU A 91 -13.30 9.55 -24.47
CA LEU A 91 -11.83 9.46 -24.52
C LEU A 91 -11.33 9.19 -25.96
N LEU A 92 -12.02 8.32 -26.71
CA LEU A 92 -11.72 8.06 -28.13
C LEU A 92 -11.87 9.32 -28.98
N GLU A 93 -12.95 10.09 -28.79
CA GLU A 93 -13.21 11.35 -29.52
C GLU A 93 -12.13 12.40 -29.26
N ARG A 94 -11.45 12.35 -28.10
CA ARG A 94 -10.32 13.20 -27.70
C ARG A 94 -8.96 12.67 -28.18
N GLY A 95 -8.93 11.52 -28.85
CA GLY A 95 -7.71 10.89 -29.34
C GLY A 95 -6.72 10.54 -28.23
N LEU A 96 -7.22 10.09 -27.07
CA LEU A 96 -6.37 9.59 -26.00
C LEU A 96 -5.82 8.19 -26.32
N GLY A 97 -4.69 7.87 -25.74
CA GLY A 97 -3.99 6.60 -25.93
C GLY A 97 -2.74 6.50 -25.04
N PRO A 98 -1.87 5.52 -25.26
CA PRO A 98 -0.69 5.32 -24.41
C PRO A 98 0.22 6.55 -24.30
N GLU A 99 0.42 7.28 -25.41
CA GLU A 99 1.24 8.50 -25.43
C GLU A 99 0.54 9.73 -24.85
N ARG A 100 -0.78 9.67 -24.71
CA ARG A 100 -1.64 10.72 -24.18
C ARG A 100 -2.65 10.13 -23.19
N PRO A 101 -2.18 9.59 -22.03
CA PRO A 101 -3.04 8.94 -21.05
C PRO A 101 -3.94 9.92 -20.29
N LEU A 102 -4.85 9.39 -19.47
CA LEU A 102 -5.62 10.14 -18.49
C LEU A 102 -4.85 10.24 -17.17
N ALA A 103 -4.65 11.45 -16.63
CA ALA A 103 -4.20 11.64 -15.24
C ALA A 103 -5.40 11.93 -14.33
N ILE A 104 -5.46 11.27 -13.17
CA ILE A 104 -6.58 11.37 -12.21
C ILE A 104 -6.07 12.02 -10.92
N LEU A 105 -6.52 13.24 -10.64
CA LEU A 105 -6.27 13.96 -9.39
C LEU A 105 -7.50 13.81 -8.47
N SER A 106 -7.58 12.67 -7.80
CA SER A 106 -8.70 12.32 -6.93
C SER A 106 -8.26 11.35 -5.84
N GLU A 107 -8.90 11.40 -4.70
CA GLU A 107 -8.94 10.27 -3.77
C GLU A 107 -9.85 9.16 -4.36
N ASN A 108 -10.04 8.06 -3.63
CA ASN A 108 -10.97 7.01 -4.07
C ASN A 108 -12.39 7.57 -4.19
N SER A 109 -13.05 7.35 -5.31
CA SER A 109 -14.41 7.83 -5.57
C SER A 109 -15.10 7.01 -6.65
N ILE A 110 -16.42 7.12 -6.75
CA ILE A 110 -17.17 6.51 -7.85
C ILE A 110 -16.70 7.07 -9.20
N ASP A 111 -16.50 8.37 -9.30
CA ASP A 111 -16.03 9.01 -10.54
C ASP A 111 -14.65 8.51 -10.97
N HIS A 112 -13.72 8.39 -10.02
CA HIS A 112 -12.41 7.78 -10.28
C HIS A 112 -12.56 6.36 -10.83
N ALA A 113 -13.40 5.52 -10.21
CA ALA A 113 -13.65 4.17 -10.68
C ALA A 113 -14.24 4.14 -12.09
N MET A 114 -15.24 4.97 -12.38
CA MET A 114 -15.88 5.02 -13.69
C MET A 114 -14.92 5.49 -14.79
N LEU A 115 -14.09 6.49 -14.51
CA LEU A 115 -13.02 6.94 -15.42
C LEU A 115 -12.01 5.83 -15.69
N ALA A 116 -11.56 5.13 -14.64
CA ALA A 116 -10.65 3.99 -14.77
C ALA A 116 -11.24 2.88 -15.64
N LEU A 117 -12.51 2.51 -15.42
CA LEU A 117 -13.20 1.50 -16.24
C LEU A 117 -13.39 1.95 -17.69
N GLY A 118 -13.69 3.23 -17.92
CA GLY A 118 -13.78 3.80 -19.27
C GLY A 118 -12.44 3.73 -20.00
N CYS A 119 -11.36 4.06 -19.32
CA CYS A 119 -10.00 3.93 -19.84
C CYS A 119 -9.66 2.48 -20.22
N LEU A 120 -9.92 1.54 -19.30
CA LEU A 120 -9.69 0.11 -19.53
C LEU A 120 -10.48 -0.42 -20.73
N TYR A 121 -11.71 0.06 -20.91
CA TYR A 121 -12.61 -0.42 -21.95
C TYR A 121 -12.08 -0.10 -23.36
N VAL A 122 -11.39 1.02 -23.53
CA VAL A 122 -10.89 1.48 -24.82
C VAL A 122 -9.36 1.41 -24.96
N GLY A 123 -8.66 0.81 -24.00
CA GLY A 123 -7.21 0.67 -24.05
C GLY A 123 -6.43 1.98 -23.86
N VAL A 124 -7.02 2.96 -23.20
CA VAL A 124 -6.35 4.20 -22.79
C VAL A 124 -5.76 4.00 -21.39
N PRO A 125 -4.45 4.11 -21.19
CA PRO A 125 -3.89 4.04 -19.84
C PRO A 125 -4.35 5.20 -18.97
N TYR A 126 -4.54 4.95 -17.67
CA TYR A 126 -4.77 6.01 -16.70
C TYR A 126 -3.68 6.03 -15.63
N CYS A 127 -3.54 7.15 -14.98
CA CYS A 127 -2.64 7.30 -13.84
C CYS A 127 -3.38 7.95 -12.67
N PRO A 128 -3.70 7.18 -11.60
CA PRO A 128 -4.15 7.77 -10.35
C PRO A 128 -2.94 8.42 -9.67
N VAL A 129 -2.91 9.74 -9.68
CA VAL A 129 -1.82 10.52 -9.08
C VAL A 129 -2.00 10.57 -7.58
N SER A 130 -0.91 10.40 -6.84
CA SER A 130 -0.93 10.46 -5.37
C SER A 130 -1.55 11.76 -4.85
N PRO A 131 -2.67 11.72 -4.10
CA PRO A 131 -3.35 12.91 -3.61
C PRO A 131 -2.46 13.87 -2.81
N PRO A 132 -1.50 13.40 -1.97
CA PRO A 132 -0.54 14.27 -1.30
C PRO A 132 0.29 15.17 -2.23
N TYR A 133 0.56 14.76 -3.48
CA TYR A 133 1.30 15.60 -4.44
C TYR A 133 0.50 16.83 -4.88
N SER A 134 -0.83 16.80 -4.73
CA SER A 134 -1.72 17.92 -5.02
C SER A 134 -2.19 18.64 -3.76
N LEU A 135 -2.47 17.90 -2.66
CA LEU A 135 -3.19 18.41 -1.49
C LEU A 135 -2.26 18.84 -0.34
N VAL A 136 -1.07 18.25 -0.24
CA VAL A 136 -0.11 18.44 0.85
C VAL A 136 1.13 19.18 0.38
N SER A 137 1.66 18.83 -0.79
CA SER A 137 2.84 19.46 -1.38
C SER A 137 2.69 20.97 -1.51
N GLN A 138 3.77 21.70 -1.22
CA GLN A 138 3.81 23.16 -1.36
C GLN A 138 4.51 23.58 -2.66
N ASP A 139 5.49 22.81 -3.11
CA ASP A 139 6.26 23.11 -4.32
C ASP A 139 5.71 22.44 -5.59
N PHE A 140 4.84 21.44 -5.47
CA PHE A 140 4.28 20.63 -6.57
C PHE A 140 5.33 20.01 -7.51
N GLU A 141 6.58 19.88 -7.11
CA GLU A 141 7.66 19.36 -7.96
C GLU A 141 7.37 17.93 -8.42
N LYS A 142 6.90 17.05 -7.50
CA LYS A 142 6.55 15.68 -7.83
C LYS A 142 5.35 15.60 -8.78
N LEU A 143 4.34 16.45 -8.59
CA LEU A 143 3.20 16.52 -9.50
C LEU A 143 3.63 16.94 -10.91
N ARG A 144 4.45 18.00 -11.03
CA ARG A 144 5.00 18.41 -12.33
C ARG A 144 5.81 17.30 -13.00
N HIS A 145 6.64 16.58 -12.21
CA HIS A 145 7.40 15.46 -12.73
C HIS A 145 6.49 14.34 -13.27
N VAL A 146 5.45 13.97 -12.52
CA VAL A 146 4.46 12.97 -12.96
C VAL A 146 3.81 13.38 -14.26
N LEU A 147 3.31 14.61 -14.36
CA LEU A 147 2.64 15.11 -15.56
C LEU A 147 3.60 15.24 -16.76
N ALA A 148 4.84 15.68 -16.53
CA ALA A 148 5.87 15.74 -17.56
C ALA A 148 6.26 14.34 -18.10
N THR A 149 6.33 13.34 -17.21
CA THR A 149 6.62 11.96 -17.60
C THR A 149 5.47 11.34 -18.38
N LEU A 150 4.22 11.60 -17.99
CA LEU A 150 3.03 11.03 -18.63
C LEU A 150 2.65 11.75 -19.92
N THR A 151 2.82 13.07 -20.00
CA THR A 151 2.25 13.93 -21.05
C THR A 151 0.76 13.65 -21.27
N PRO A 152 -0.09 13.80 -20.22
CA PRO A 152 -1.48 13.40 -20.30
C PRO A 152 -2.25 14.21 -21.35
N GLY A 153 -3.14 13.56 -22.09
CA GLY A 153 -4.05 14.23 -23.02
C GLY A 153 -5.25 14.87 -22.29
N LEU A 154 -5.50 14.41 -21.05
CA LEU A 154 -6.59 14.88 -20.22
C LEU A 154 -6.23 14.71 -18.74
N VAL A 155 -6.57 15.70 -17.92
CA VAL A 155 -6.44 15.64 -16.45
C VAL A 155 -7.83 15.74 -15.83
N PHE A 156 -8.23 14.73 -15.09
CA PHE A 156 -9.41 14.79 -14.24
C PHE A 156 -9.04 15.27 -12.83
N ALA A 157 -9.85 16.13 -12.25
CA ALA A 157 -9.78 16.48 -10.84
C ALA A 157 -11.18 16.37 -10.19
N ALA A 158 -11.22 15.78 -8.99
CA ALA A 158 -12.47 15.51 -8.30
C ALA A 158 -13.25 16.80 -8.00
N ASP A 159 -12.54 17.83 -7.53
CA ASP A 159 -13.15 19.12 -7.22
C ASP A 159 -12.16 20.29 -7.36
N ALA A 160 -12.67 21.43 -7.83
CA ALA A 160 -11.87 22.61 -8.10
C ALA A 160 -11.35 23.29 -6.81
N ALA A 161 -12.11 23.22 -5.71
CA ALA A 161 -11.74 23.91 -4.47
C ALA A 161 -10.48 23.27 -3.84
N ARG A 162 -10.37 21.94 -3.87
CA ARG A 162 -9.25 21.21 -3.31
C ARG A 162 -8.04 21.12 -4.25
N TYR A 163 -8.29 20.90 -5.55
CA TYR A 163 -7.23 20.64 -6.53
C TYR A 163 -6.83 21.84 -7.37
N GLY A 164 -7.59 22.95 -7.31
CA GLY A 164 -7.38 24.13 -8.17
C GLY A 164 -5.98 24.70 -8.09
N ARG A 165 -5.40 24.79 -6.89
CA ARG A 165 -4.03 25.29 -6.67
C ARG A 165 -2.97 24.39 -7.35
N ALA A 166 -3.14 23.09 -7.27
CA ALA A 166 -2.26 22.11 -7.92
C ALA A 166 -2.39 22.15 -9.45
N ILE A 167 -3.63 22.28 -9.95
CA ILE A 167 -3.91 22.42 -11.40
C ILE A 167 -3.21 23.68 -11.95
N GLU A 168 -3.38 24.81 -11.28
CA GLU A 168 -2.77 26.08 -11.69
C GLU A 168 -1.24 26.01 -11.70
N ALA A 169 -0.66 25.36 -10.69
CA ALA A 169 0.79 25.29 -10.52
C ALA A 169 1.49 24.25 -11.40
N ALA A 170 0.79 23.19 -11.82
CA ALA A 170 1.46 22.04 -12.42
C ALA A 170 0.85 21.54 -13.74
N VAL A 171 -0.44 21.77 -14.03
CA VAL A 171 -1.07 21.26 -15.24
C VAL A 171 -0.86 22.24 -16.40
N PRO A 172 -0.25 21.82 -17.54
CA PRO A 172 -0.04 22.68 -18.70
C PRO A 172 -1.35 23.33 -19.17
N ARG A 173 -1.29 24.58 -19.63
CA ARG A 173 -2.48 25.35 -20.00
C ARG A 173 -3.25 24.79 -21.19
N ASP A 174 -2.58 24.09 -22.08
CA ASP A 174 -3.12 23.44 -23.27
C ASP A 174 -3.68 22.03 -22.99
N THR A 175 -3.46 21.48 -21.81
CA THR A 175 -4.05 20.19 -21.41
C THR A 175 -5.50 20.39 -20.97
N GLU A 176 -6.44 19.64 -21.53
CA GLU A 176 -7.85 19.66 -21.11
C GLU A 176 -7.97 19.21 -19.65
N VAL A 177 -8.78 19.95 -18.88
CA VAL A 177 -9.15 19.59 -17.50
C VAL A 177 -10.61 19.22 -17.43
N VAL A 178 -10.91 18.06 -16.88
CA VAL A 178 -12.25 17.61 -16.54
C VAL A 178 -12.44 17.73 -15.03
N LEU A 179 -13.58 18.29 -14.60
CA LEU A 179 -13.91 18.45 -13.18
C LEU A 179 -15.12 17.62 -12.79
N GLY A 180 -15.05 16.96 -11.63
CA GLY A 180 -16.22 16.39 -10.96
C GLY A 180 -17.12 17.50 -10.44
N GLU A 181 -16.55 18.45 -9.70
CA GLU A 181 -17.29 19.54 -9.07
C GLU A 181 -16.55 20.88 -9.16
N GLY A 182 -17.32 21.97 -9.06
CA GLY A 182 -16.82 23.34 -8.96
C GLY A 182 -16.38 23.94 -10.29
N ARG A 183 -15.59 25.03 -10.21
CA ARG A 183 -15.07 25.78 -11.37
C ARG A 183 -13.67 26.30 -11.06
N LEU A 184 -12.82 26.33 -12.09
CA LEU A 184 -11.49 26.95 -11.99
C LEU A 184 -11.57 28.43 -12.37
N GLU A 185 -10.86 29.26 -11.64
CA GLU A 185 -10.68 30.66 -12.02
C GLU A 185 -9.68 30.77 -13.17
N GLY A 186 -10.01 31.53 -14.21
CA GLY A 186 -9.11 31.82 -15.33
C GLY A 186 -8.71 30.62 -16.19
N ARG A 187 -9.40 29.47 -16.09
CA ARG A 187 -9.18 28.28 -16.91
C ARG A 187 -10.51 27.58 -17.22
N ALA A 188 -10.76 27.29 -18.49
CA ALA A 188 -11.90 26.45 -18.88
C ALA A 188 -11.69 25.01 -18.39
N ALA A 189 -12.78 24.38 -17.99
CA ALA A 189 -12.80 22.97 -17.62
C ALA A 189 -14.11 22.33 -18.10
N THR A 190 -14.03 21.08 -18.52
CA THR A 190 -15.17 20.28 -18.98
C THR A 190 -15.80 19.61 -17.75
N PRO A 191 -17.12 19.68 -17.56
CA PRO A 191 -17.80 18.92 -16.50
C PRO A 191 -17.71 17.41 -16.78
N LEU A 192 -17.49 16.58 -15.76
CA LEU A 192 -17.49 15.12 -15.91
C LEU A 192 -18.82 14.58 -16.48
N ALA A 193 -19.94 15.25 -16.18
CA ALA A 193 -21.25 14.91 -16.71
C ALA A 193 -21.29 14.85 -18.24
N GLU A 194 -20.47 15.65 -18.95
CA GLU A 194 -20.36 15.60 -20.41
C GLU A 194 -19.81 14.24 -20.87
N LEU A 195 -18.77 13.72 -20.21
CA LEU A 195 -18.20 12.41 -20.54
C LEU A 195 -19.19 11.27 -20.22
N LEU A 196 -19.92 11.38 -19.12
CA LEU A 196 -20.91 10.39 -18.69
C LEU A 196 -22.14 10.32 -19.62
N THR A 197 -22.45 11.40 -20.35
CA THR A 197 -23.59 11.48 -21.27
C THR A 197 -23.19 11.30 -22.75
N THR A 198 -21.91 11.11 -23.05
CA THR A 198 -21.43 10.83 -24.40
C THR A 198 -22.06 9.52 -24.92
N ARG A 199 -22.67 9.56 -26.10
CA ARG A 199 -23.33 8.40 -26.68
C ARG A 199 -22.33 7.42 -27.27
N PRO A 200 -22.27 6.15 -26.81
CA PRO A 200 -21.40 5.13 -27.38
C PRO A 200 -21.73 4.85 -28.86
N THR A 201 -20.70 4.65 -29.65
CA THR A 201 -20.77 4.24 -31.07
C THR A 201 -20.13 2.84 -31.22
N PRO A 202 -20.28 2.17 -32.38
CA PRO A 202 -19.58 0.89 -32.64
C PRO A 202 -18.05 0.96 -32.52
N ALA A 203 -17.46 2.16 -32.58
CA ALA A 203 -16.02 2.35 -32.39
C ALA A 203 -15.52 1.90 -31.01
N ILE A 204 -16.38 1.98 -29.99
CA ILE A 204 -16.00 1.55 -28.63
C ILE A 204 -15.79 0.04 -28.53
N ASP A 205 -16.64 -0.74 -29.23
CA ASP A 205 -16.51 -2.20 -29.22
C ASP A 205 -15.30 -2.64 -30.06
N ALA A 206 -15.01 -1.92 -31.15
CA ALA A 206 -13.77 -2.13 -31.91
C ALA A 206 -12.52 -1.81 -31.09
N ALA A 207 -12.56 -0.74 -30.28
CA ALA A 207 -11.47 -0.40 -29.38
C ALA A 207 -11.26 -1.49 -28.31
N LEU A 208 -12.34 -2.00 -27.68
CA LEU A 208 -12.24 -3.13 -26.76
C LEU A 208 -11.60 -4.35 -27.41
N GLN A 209 -12.01 -4.71 -28.62
CA GLN A 209 -11.43 -5.86 -29.34
C GLN A 209 -9.94 -5.66 -29.69
N ALA A 210 -9.47 -4.43 -29.81
CA ALA A 210 -8.06 -4.12 -30.07
C ALA A 210 -7.20 -4.24 -28.80
N THR A 211 -7.80 -4.31 -27.61
CA THR A 211 -7.06 -4.54 -26.35
C THR A 211 -6.68 -6.01 -26.19
N GLY A 212 -5.55 -6.25 -25.53
CA GLY A 212 -5.04 -7.59 -25.24
C GLY A 212 -4.26 -7.64 -23.95
N PRO A 213 -3.66 -8.79 -23.62
CA PRO A 213 -2.96 -8.99 -22.36
C PRO A 213 -1.84 -7.97 -22.11
N ASP A 214 -1.15 -7.54 -23.14
CA ASP A 214 -0.03 -6.60 -23.01
C ASP A 214 -0.42 -5.12 -23.18
N THR A 215 -1.72 -4.84 -23.36
CA THR A 215 -2.24 -3.47 -23.34
C THR A 215 -1.99 -2.85 -21.97
N ILE A 216 -1.38 -1.66 -21.97
CA ILE A 216 -1.12 -0.90 -20.74
C ILE A 216 -2.44 -0.41 -20.17
N THR A 217 -2.71 -0.78 -18.92
CA THR A 217 -3.92 -0.40 -18.21
C THR A 217 -3.75 0.89 -17.43
N LYS A 218 -2.62 1.01 -16.74
CA LYS A 218 -2.32 2.16 -15.89
C LYS A 218 -0.84 2.34 -15.64
N PHE A 219 -0.49 3.54 -15.19
CA PHE A 219 0.82 3.86 -14.64
C PHE A 219 0.68 4.12 -13.13
N LEU A 220 1.45 3.40 -12.33
CA LEU A 220 1.53 3.65 -10.88
C LEU A 220 2.92 4.19 -10.54
N PHE A 221 2.96 5.38 -9.96
CA PHE A 221 4.23 5.99 -9.61
C PHE A 221 4.73 5.48 -8.25
N THR A 222 5.99 5.09 -8.22
CA THR A 222 6.67 4.64 -6.99
C THR A 222 7.78 5.60 -6.63
N SER A 223 7.81 6.02 -5.37
CA SER A 223 8.94 6.74 -4.79
C SER A 223 10.08 5.76 -4.49
N GLY A 224 10.81 5.31 -5.52
CA GLY A 224 11.98 4.47 -5.35
C GLY A 224 13.06 5.11 -4.47
N SER A 225 14.22 4.45 -4.31
CA SER A 225 15.40 5.00 -3.61
C SER A 225 15.97 6.26 -4.26
N THR A 226 15.49 6.63 -5.45
CA THR A 226 15.84 7.84 -6.20
C THR A 226 14.91 9.00 -5.85
N LYS A 227 15.36 10.23 -6.10
CA LYS A 227 14.65 11.46 -5.72
C LYS A 227 13.24 11.62 -6.31
N MET A 228 13.02 11.16 -7.55
CA MET A 228 11.78 11.35 -8.30
C MET A 228 11.07 10.02 -8.55
N PRO A 229 9.72 9.99 -8.49
CA PRO A 229 8.95 8.78 -8.70
C PRO A 229 9.09 8.24 -10.13
N LYS A 230 9.14 6.90 -10.29
CA LYS A 230 9.14 6.21 -11.58
C LYS A 230 7.75 5.67 -11.89
N ALA A 231 7.33 5.78 -13.16
CA ALA A 231 6.04 5.27 -13.64
C ALA A 231 6.13 3.78 -13.95
N VAL A 232 5.63 2.93 -13.06
CA VAL A 232 5.57 1.49 -13.27
C VAL A 232 4.47 1.17 -14.28
N ILE A 233 4.81 0.48 -15.36
CA ILE A 233 3.86 0.01 -16.35
C ILE A 233 3.05 -1.15 -15.77
N ASN A 234 1.72 -1.02 -15.80
CA ASN A 234 0.80 -2.10 -15.46
C ASN A 234 0.01 -2.51 -16.70
N THR A 235 -0.03 -3.80 -17.01
CA THR A 235 -0.76 -4.36 -18.14
C THR A 235 -1.94 -5.21 -17.68
N HIS A 236 -2.84 -5.54 -18.62
CA HIS A 236 -3.90 -6.52 -18.34
C HIS A 236 -3.32 -7.87 -17.92
N ARG A 237 -2.25 -8.35 -18.55
CA ARG A 237 -1.55 -9.59 -18.19
C ARG A 237 -1.15 -9.60 -16.74
N MET A 238 -0.46 -8.55 -16.27
CA MET A 238 -0.04 -8.43 -14.87
C MET A 238 -1.24 -8.53 -13.93
N TRP A 239 -2.28 -7.78 -14.22
CA TRP A 239 -3.44 -7.68 -13.33
C TRP A 239 -4.23 -8.98 -13.31
N CYS A 240 -4.54 -9.56 -14.47
CA CYS A 240 -5.26 -10.83 -14.58
C CYS A 240 -4.50 -12.01 -14.00
N ALA A 241 -3.19 -12.13 -14.27
CA ALA A 241 -2.35 -13.16 -13.66
C ALA A 241 -2.34 -13.03 -12.14
N ASN A 242 -2.24 -11.80 -11.63
CA ASN A 242 -2.22 -11.54 -10.19
C ASN A 242 -3.56 -11.90 -9.51
N GLN A 243 -4.70 -11.63 -10.14
CA GLN A 243 -6.00 -12.06 -9.61
C GLN A 243 -6.14 -13.59 -9.62
N GLN A 244 -5.65 -14.27 -10.64
CA GLN A 244 -5.62 -15.74 -10.66
C GLN A 244 -4.71 -16.32 -9.57
N GLN A 245 -3.55 -15.71 -9.33
CA GLN A 245 -2.65 -16.06 -8.23
C GLN A 245 -3.35 -15.94 -6.87
N LEU A 246 -4.10 -14.85 -6.66
CA LEU A 246 -4.89 -14.62 -5.44
C LEU A 246 -5.96 -15.70 -5.25
N ARG A 247 -6.71 -16.02 -6.30
CA ARG A 247 -7.73 -17.10 -6.25
C ARG A 247 -7.13 -18.46 -5.94
N HIS A 248 -5.93 -18.76 -6.44
CA HIS A 248 -5.22 -19.99 -6.08
C HIS A 248 -4.74 -19.97 -4.64
N SER A 249 -4.24 -18.85 -4.16
CA SER A 249 -3.71 -18.73 -2.79
C SER A 249 -4.81 -18.70 -1.74
N ILE A 250 -5.93 -18.04 -2.07
CA ILE A 250 -7.11 -17.88 -1.21
C ILE A 250 -8.36 -18.31 -1.97
N PRO A 251 -8.64 -19.61 -2.06
CA PRO A 251 -9.81 -20.14 -2.78
C PRO A 251 -11.15 -19.52 -2.34
N ALA A 252 -11.24 -19.10 -1.08
CA ALA A 252 -12.39 -18.41 -0.51
C ALA A 252 -12.85 -17.18 -1.33
N LEU A 253 -11.96 -16.52 -2.07
CA LEU A 253 -12.31 -15.41 -2.96
C LEU A 253 -13.23 -15.80 -4.11
N GLY A 254 -13.24 -17.07 -4.50
CA GLY A 254 -14.09 -17.59 -5.57
C GLY A 254 -15.34 -18.35 -5.07
N GLU A 255 -15.48 -18.59 -3.76
CA GLU A 255 -16.60 -19.35 -3.19
C GLU A 255 -17.86 -18.49 -3.03
N GLU A 256 -17.71 -17.22 -2.72
CA GLU A 256 -18.80 -16.22 -2.67
C GLU A 256 -18.29 -14.88 -3.20
N PRO A 257 -19.19 -14.02 -3.74
CA PRO A 257 -18.80 -12.67 -4.16
C PRO A 257 -18.25 -11.87 -2.97
N PRO A 258 -17.00 -11.39 -3.04
CA PRO A 258 -16.39 -10.69 -1.92
C PRO A 258 -17.07 -9.35 -1.65
N VAL A 259 -17.20 -9.00 -0.38
CA VAL A 259 -17.64 -7.68 0.09
C VAL A 259 -16.48 -7.04 0.82
N LEU A 260 -16.01 -5.92 0.31
CA LEU A 260 -14.92 -5.15 0.90
C LEU A 260 -15.41 -3.80 1.40
N VAL A 261 -14.87 -3.38 2.54
CA VAL A 261 -14.93 -2.00 3.06
C VAL A 261 -13.49 -1.52 3.08
N ASP A 262 -13.12 -0.60 2.18
CA ASP A 262 -11.72 -0.32 1.90
C ASP A 262 -11.44 1.16 1.64
N TRP A 263 -10.44 1.70 2.34
CA TRP A 263 -9.94 3.06 2.17
C TRP A 263 -8.54 3.13 1.54
N LEU A 264 -7.92 1.96 1.28
CA LEU A 264 -6.56 1.94 0.74
C LEU A 264 -6.48 2.69 -0.60
N PRO A 265 -5.51 3.61 -0.76
CA PRO A 265 -5.47 4.50 -1.91
C PRO A 265 -5.30 3.75 -3.24
N TRP A 266 -6.03 4.14 -4.27
CA TRP A 266 -5.95 3.47 -5.58
C TRP A 266 -4.75 3.89 -6.44
N ASN A 267 -4.05 4.95 -6.06
CA ASN A 267 -2.72 5.25 -6.59
C ASN A 267 -1.65 4.26 -6.09
N HIS A 268 -2.01 3.38 -5.15
CA HIS A 268 -1.20 2.28 -4.69
C HIS A 268 -1.71 0.95 -5.21
N THR A 269 -0.75 0.09 -5.56
CA THR A 269 -1.03 -1.25 -6.09
C THR A 269 -1.86 -2.11 -5.12
N PHE A 270 -1.76 -1.92 -3.79
CA PHE A 270 -2.56 -2.66 -2.81
C PHE A 270 -4.06 -2.28 -2.90
N GLY A 271 -4.41 -1.00 -2.88
CA GLY A 271 -5.80 -0.56 -3.10
C GLY A 271 -6.23 -0.78 -4.55
N GLY A 272 -5.48 -0.18 -5.51
CA GLY A 272 -5.89 -0.04 -6.90
C GLY A 272 -5.76 -1.29 -7.77
N ASN A 273 -4.82 -2.21 -7.49
CA ASN A 273 -4.70 -3.48 -8.21
C ASN A 273 -5.29 -4.64 -7.43
N HIS A 274 -4.89 -4.79 -6.16
CA HIS A 274 -5.28 -5.94 -5.35
C HIS A 274 -6.76 -5.89 -4.96
N ASN A 275 -7.19 -4.85 -4.21
CA ASN A 275 -8.53 -4.82 -3.65
C ASN A 275 -9.61 -4.54 -4.71
N VAL A 276 -9.40 -3.56 -5.58
CA VAL A 276 -10.30 -3.30 -6.73
C VAL A 276 -10.34 -4.52 -7.65
N GLY A 277 -9.20 -5.16 -7.90
CA GLY A 277 -9.11 -6.35 -8.73
C GLY A 277 -9.87 -7.54 -8.14
N ILE A 278 -9.75 -7.80 -6.83
CA ILE A 278 -10.51 -8.86 -6.14
C ILE A 278 -12.02 -8.68 -6.37
N VAL A 279 -12.53 -7.47 -6.20
CA VAL A 279 -13.96 -7.18 -6.40
C VAL A 279 -14.36 -7.39 -7.84
N LEU A 280 -13.61 -6.81 -8.78
CA LEU A 280 -13.92 -6.90 -10.20
C LEU A 280 -13.80 -8.33 -10.73
N ASP A 281 -12.74 -9.06 -10.37
CA ASP A 281 -12.54 -10.44 -10.85
C ASP A 281 -13.59 -11.41 -10.32
N ASN A 282 -14.03 -11.27 -9.08
CA ASN A 282 -14.94 -12.22 -8.42
C ASN A 282 -16.40 -11.75 -8.33
N GLY A 283 -16.77 -10.63 -8.96
CA GLY A 283 -18.15 -10.13 -8.96
C GLY A 283 -18.61 -9.63 -7.59
N GLY A 284 -17.69 -9.08 -6.82
CA GLY A 284 -17.94 -8.59 -5.48
C GLY A 284 -18.51 -7.18 -5.42
N THR A 285 -18.56 -6.65 -4.20
CA THR A 285 -18.97 -5.27 -3.90
C THR A 285 -17.87 -4.54 -3.14
N LEU A 286 -17.48 -3.36 -3.60
CA LEU A 286 -16.56 -2.47 -2.93
C LEU A 286 -17.31 -1.29 -2.29
N TYR A 287 -17.30 -1.22 -0.98
CA TYR A 287 -17.69 -0.03 -0.25
C TYR A 287 -16.47 0.86 -0.05
N ILE A 288 -16.44 2.01 -0.72
CA ILE A 288 -15.40 3.01 -0.53
C ILE A 288 -15.54 3.56 0.89
N ASP A 289 -14.51 3.29 1.67
CA ASP A 289 -14.37 3.82 3.02
C ASP A 289 -13.51 5.09 2.93
N GLU A 290 -14.03 6.22 3.41
CA GLU A 290 -13.27 7.47 3.46
C GLU A 290 -12.35 7.55 4.67
N GLY A 291 -12.05 6.39 5.25
CA GLY A 291 -11.13 6.22 6.36
C GLY A 291 -9.70 6.65 6.03
N LYS A 292 -8.96 6.94 7.08
CA LYS A 292 -7.51 7.21 7.06
C LYS A 292 -6.93 6.74 8.38
N PRO A 293 -5.64 6.43 8.47
CA PRO A 293 -5.00 6.02 9.73
C PRO A 293 -4.77 7.24 10.67
N THR A 294 -5.80 8.05 10.82
CA THR A 294 -5.89 9.20 11.74
C THR A 294 -7.12 9.04 12.63
N PRO A 295 -7.19 9.66 13.82
CA PRO A 295 -8.35 9.51 14.70
C PRO A 295 -9.68 9.84 14.05
N THR A 296 -9.77 10.91 13.29
CA THR A 296 -10.99 11.33 12.55
C THR A 296 -11.31 10.38 11.39
N GLY A 297 -10.31 9.99 10.61
CA GLY A 297 -10.49 9.03 9.50
C GLY A 297 -10.91 7.65 10.00
N MET A 298 -10.35 7.18 11.11
CA MET A 298 -10.74 5.89 11.70
C MET A 298 -12.19 5.91 12.23
N ALA A 299 -12.72 7.04 12.65
CA ALA A 299 -14.12 7.14 13.06
C ALA A 299 -15.09 6.81 11.89
N GLU A 300 -14.75 7.21 10.66
CA GLU A 300 -15.50 6.85 9.45
C GLU A 300 -15.43 5.34 9.19
N THR A 301 -14.23 4.76 9.21
CA THR A 301 -14.04 3.30 9.07
C THR A 301 -14.85 2.52 10.10
N LEU A 302 -14.80 2.90 11.36
CA LEU A 302 -15.54 2.21 12.43
C LEU A 302 -17.06 2.33 12.24
N ARG A 303 -17.56 3.49 11.79
CA ARG A 303 -18.97 3.66 11.44
C ARG A 303 -19.37 2.71 10.32
N ASN A 304 -18.61 2.66 9.23
CA ASN A 304 -18.91 1.82 8.09
C ASN A 304 -18.85 0.31 8.45
N LEU A 305 -17.90 -0.10 9.28
CA LEU A 305 -17.78 -1.49 9.75
C LEU A 305 -18.86 -1.91 10.75
N ARG A 306 -19.57 -0.96 11.39
CA ARG A 306 -20.79 -1.28 12.20
C ARG A 306 -21.98 -1.64 11.32
N GLU A 307 -22.02 -1.18 10.06
CA GLU A 307 -23.12 -1.39 9.13
C GLU A 307 -22.83 -2.48 8.11
N ILE A 308 -21.63 -2.49 7.54
CA ILE A 308 -21.24 -3.39 6.46
C ILE A 308 -20.33 -4.47 7.02
N ALA A 309 -20.74 -5.73 6.89
CA ALA A 309 -19.92 -6.89 7.27
C ALA A 309 -19.08 -7.33 6.07
N PRO A 310 -17.75 -7.14 6.06
CA PRO A 310 -16.90 -7.61 4.97
C PRO A 310 -16.72 -9.13 5.02
N THR A 311 -16.44 -9.74 3.86
CA THR A 311 -16.08 -11.16 3.77
C THR A 311 -14.59 -11.39 4.02
N ILE A 312 -13.76 -10.47 3.56
CA ILE A 312 -12.34 -10.37 3.83
C ILE A 312 -12.04 -8.90 4.13
N TYR A 313 -11.17 -8.64 5.10
CA TYR A 313 -10.84 -7.27 5.47
C TYR A 313 -9.35 -7.00 5.33
N PHE A 314 -9.03 -6.01 4.51
CA PHE A 314 -7.67 -5.58 4.21
C PHE A 314 -7.37 -4.26 4.91
N ASN A 315 -6.20 -4.14 5.52
CA ASN A 315 -5.76 -2.87 6.11
C ASN A 315 -4.23 -2.83 6.28
N VAL A 316 -3.74 -1.69 6.71
CA VAL A 316 -2.36 -1.49 7.19
C VAL A 316 -2.31 -1.69 8.72
N PRO A 317 -1.12 -1.93 9.31
CA PRO A 317 -1.00 -2.21 10.75
C PRO A 317 -1.64 -1.16 11.66
N THR A 318 -1.49 0.13 11.35
CA THR A 318 -2.10 1.23 12.13
C THR A 318 -3.63 1.20 12.11
N GLY A 319 -4.23 0.77 10.99
CA GLY A 319 -5.67 0.57 10.89
C GLY A 319 -6.14 -0.61 11.74
N PHE A 320 -5.41 -1.72 11.74
CA PHE A 320 -5.71 -2.87 12.62
C PHE A 320 -5.57 -2.53 14.10
N GLU A 321 -4.57 -1.73 14.49
CA GLU A 321 -4.44 -1.24 15.88
C GLU A 321 -5.68 -0.46 16.31
N ALA A 322 -6.13 0.48 15.49
CA ALA A 322 -7.30 1.29 15.81
C ALA A 322 -8.58 0.45 15.92
N ILE A 323 -8.76 -0.54 15.03
CA ILE A 323 -9.90 -1.46 15.05
C ILE A 323 -9.83 -2.38 16.29
N ALA A 324 -8.66 -2.93 16.63
CA ALA A 324 -8.48 -3.76 17.81
C ALA A 324 -8.88 -3.00 19.09
N ASN A 325 -8.39 -1.77 19.24
CA ASN A 325 -8.73 -0.92 20.39
C ASN A 325 -10.24 -0.58 20.44
N ALA A 326 -10.86 -0.26 19.29
CA ALA A 326 -12.28 0.05 19.23
C ALA A 326 -13.15 -1.17 19.57
N MET A 327 -12.77 -2.36 19.13
CA MET A 327 -13.50 -3.60 19.43
C MET A 327 -13.50 -3.97 20.91
N GLU A 328 -12.61 -3.44 21.74
CA GLU A 328 -12.63 -3.70 23.18
C GLU A 328 -13.93 -3.21 23.85
N THR A 329 -14.48 -2.09 23.37
CA THR A 329 -15.66 -1.46 23.98
C THR A 329 -16.89 -1.43 23.07
N ASP A 330 -16.72 -1.59 21.76
CA ASP A 330 -17.80 -1.48 20.78
C ASP A 330 -18.36 -2.84 20.37
N ALA A 331 -19.42 -3.27 21.04
CA ALA A 331 -20.06 -4.56 20.78
C ALA A 331 -20.78 -4.62 19.41
N VAL A 332 -21.23 -3.48 18.87
CA VAL A 332 -21.88 -3.44 17.54
C VAL A 332 -20.83 -3.70 16.47
N LEU A 333 -19.70 -2.99 16.55
CA LEU A 333 -18.57 -3.20 15.67
C LEU A 333 -18.07 -4.65 15.69
N ARG A 334 -17.85 -5.21 16.90
CA ARG A 334 -17.38 -6.60 17.04
C ARG A 334 -18.30 -7.59 16.36
N ARG A 335 -19.59 -7.55 16.70
CA ARG A 335 -20.57 -8.49 16.14
C ARG A 335 -20.66 -8.38 14.64
N ASN A 336 -20.72 -7.16 14.08
CA ASN A 336 -20.85 -6.98 12.65
C ASN A 336 -19.58 -7.39 11.89
N LEU A 337 -18.42 -6.86 12.29
CA LEU A 337 -17.14 -7.13 11.63
C LEU A 337 -16.79 -8.64 11.68
N LEU A 338 -17.02 -9.30 12.84
CA LEU A 338 -16.65 -10.70 13.03
C LEU A 338 -17.73 -11.68 12.52
N SER A 339 -18.91 -11.21 12.11
CA SER A 339 -20.05 -12.06 11.73
C SER A 339 -19.73 -12.99 10.55
N ARG A 340 -19.07 -12.49 9.50
CA ARG A 340 -18.81 -13.25 8.27
C ARG A 340 -17.40 -13.12 7.70
N VAL A 341 -16.54 -12.28 8.30
CA VAL A 341 -15.17 -12.12 7.83
C VAL A 341 -14.41 -13.44 7.96
N ARG A 342 -13.83 -13.93 6.86
CA ARG A 342 -13.12 -15.20 6.80
C ARG A 342 -11.62 -15.03 7.03
N MET A 343 -11.08 -13.86 6.71
CA MET A 343 -9.67 -13.54 6.86
C MET A 343 -9.47 -12.04 7.06
N PHE A 344 -8.58 -11.69 7.95
CA PHE A 344 -7.93 -10.39 7.99
C PHE A 344 -6.62 -10.44 7.21
N PHE A 345 -6.28 -9.38 6.52
CA PHE A 345 -5.04 -9.29 5.78
C PHE A 345 -4.37 -7.94 5.97
N TYR A 346 -3.12 -7.93 6.35
CA TYR A 346 -2.34 -6.71 6.45
C TYR A 346 -1.14 -6.71 5.50
N SER A 347 -0.71 -5.53 5.08
CA SER A 347 0.49 -5.31 4.29
C SER A 347 1.04 -3.91 4.49
N GLY A 348 2.20 -3.63 3.87
CA GLY A 348 2.87 -2.33 3.91
C GLY A 348 3.86 -2.15 5.05
N ALA A 349 3.68 -2.84 6.18
CA ALA A 349 4.59 -2.91 7.32
C ALA A 349 4.30 -4.14 8.18
N ALA A 350 5.14 -4.45 9.15
CA ALA A 350 4.88 -5.53 10.09
C ALA A 350 3.82 -5.14 11.11
N LEU A 351 2.87 -6.03 11.39
CA LEU A 351 1.87 -5.87 12.47
C LEU A 351 2.49 -6.31 13.79
N ALA A 352 2.45 -5.44 14.80
CA ALA A 352 3.01 -5.74 16.12
C ALA A 352 2.26 -6.91 16.79
N GLN A 353 3.01 -7.86 17.38
CA GLN A 353 2.45 -9.06 18.00
C GLN A 353 1.38 -8.76 19.09
N PRO A 354 1.52 -7.75 19.98
CA PRO A 354 0.48 -7.43 20.96
C PRO A 354 -0.88 -7.07 20.35
N ILE A 355 -0.89 -6.40 19.18
CA ILE A 355 -2.13 -6.04 18.46
C ILE A 355 -2.75 -7.29 17.88
N TRP A 356 -1.94 -8.16 17.28
CA TRP A 356 -2.37 -9.45 16.77
C TRP A 356 -3.02 -10.32 17.86
N ASP A 357 -2.36 -10.40 19.02
CA ASP A 357 -2.87 -11.15 20.18
C ASP A 357 -4.17 -10.54 20.74
N SER A 358 -4.31 -9.21 20.73
CA SER A 358 -5.55 -8.53 21.13
C SER A 358 -6.70 -8.87 20.18
N LEU A 359 -6.45 -8.83 18.86
CA LEU A 359 -7.44 -9.24 17.85
C LEU A 359 -7.90 -10.68 18.09
N HIS A 360 -6.99 -11.61 18.30
CA HIS A 360 -7.32 -13.02 18.57
C HIS A 360 -8.13 -13.21 19.85
N ARG A 361 -7.76 -12.54 20.95
CA ARG A 361 -8.55 -12.59 22.21
C ARG A 361 -9.98 -12.10 22.01
N THR A 362 -10.15 -10.99 21.28
CA THR A 362 -11.47 -10.43 20.98
C THR A 362 -12.30 -11.37 20.11
N GLN A 363 -11.69 -12.00 19.11
CA GLN A 363 -12.34 -12.98 18.24
C GLN A 363 -12.78 -14.22 19.03
N GLU A 364 -11.90 -14.80 19.85
CA GLU A 364 -12.22 -15.96 20.70
C GLU A 364 -13.38 -15.64 21.68
N ALA A 365 -13.39 -14.43 22.25
CA ALA A 365 -14.43 -14.02 23.18
C ALA A 365 -15.80 -13.79 22.49
N GLU A 366 -15.82 -13.23 21.27
CA GLU A 366 -17.07 -12.89 20.58
C GLU A 366 -17.64 -14.06 19.75
N VAL A 367 -16.78 -14.81 19.02
CA VAL A 367 -17.24 -15.83 18.06
C VAL A 367 -16.71 -17.24 18.37
N GLY A 368 -15.90 -17.43 19.43
CA GLY A 368 -15.39 -18.74 19.84
C GLY A 368 -14.33 -19.36 18.93
N GLU A 369 -13.78 -18.57 18.00
CA GLU A 369 -12.78 -19.01 17.04
C GLU A 369 -11.85 -17.84 16.64
N ARG A 370 -10.64 -18.15 16.15
CA ARG A 370 -9.74 -17.17 15.56
C ARG A 370 -10.01 -17.01 14.06
N ILE A 371 -9.86 -15.81 13.57
CA ILE A 371 -9.86 -15.51 12.15
C ILE A 371 -8.41 -15.41 11.71
N VAL A 372 -8.07 -16.06 10.59
CA VAL A 372 -6.71 -16.05 10.06
C VAL A 372 -6.28 -14.62 9.76
N MET A 373 -5.07 -14.27 10.19
CA MET A 373 -4.39 -13.04 9.83
C MET A 373 -3.42 -13.34 8.68
N GLY A 374 -3.82 -12.98 7.46
CA GLY A 374 -2.99 -13.12 6.27
C GLY A 374 -2.01 -11.97 6.11
N THR A 375 -0.92 -12.25 5.44
CA THR A 375 0.07 -11.26 4.99
C THR A 375 0.87 -11.83 3.82
N GLY A 376 1.64 -10.99 3.17
CA GLY A 376 2.49 -11.37 2.06
C GLY A 376 3.50 -10.30 1.71
N LEU A 377 4.31 -10.56 0.70
CA LEU A 377 5.27 -9.62 0.15
C LEU A 377 4.98 -9.39 -1.34
N GLY A 378 5.17 -8.14 -1.74
CA GLY A 378 5.10 -7.71 -3.12
C GLY A 378 5.30 -6.21 -3.22
N MET A 379 5.24 -5.71 -4.43
CA MET A 379 5.53 -4.32 -4.74
C MET A 379 4.74 -3.88 -5.97
N THR A 380 4.79 -2.61 -6.32
CA THR A 380 4.06 -2.10 -7.50
C THR A 380 4.47 -2.86 -8.76
N GLU A 381 5.74 -3.18 -8.87
CA GLU A 381 6.33 -3.89 -10.01
C GLU A 381 5.91 -5.37 -10.10
N SER A 382 5.29 -5.93 -9.04
CA SER A 382 4.72 -7.29 -9.06
C SER A 382 3.18 -7.34 -9.08
N GLY A 383 2.51 -6.21 -9.16
CA GLY A 383 1.11 -6.04 -9.46
C GLY A 383 0.01 -6.26 -8.40
N PRO A 384 0.19 -6.30 -7.03
CA PRO A 384 1.37 -6.25 -6.17
C PRO A 384 1.90 -7.62 -5.71
N PHE A 385 1.14 -8.68 -5.87
CA PHE A 385 1.26 -9.93 -5.13
C PHE A 385 2.41 -10.80 -5.66
N ALA A 386 3.31 -11.25 -4.77
CA ALA A 386 4.40 -12.14 -5.12
C ALA A 386 4.50 -13.34 -4.18
N LEU A 387 4.46 -13.11 -2.87
CA LEU A 387 4.50 -14.16 -1.85
C LEU A 387 3.31 -14.03 -0.90
N TYR A 388 2.89 -15.15 -0.31
CA TYR A 388 1.74 -15.23 0.57
C TYR A 388 1.92 -16.28 1.65
N VAL A 389 1.40 -16.00 2.85
CA VAL A 389 1.35 -16.99 3.93
C VAL A 389 0.44 -18.16 3.58
N THR A 390 0.79 -19.36 4.04
CA THR A 390 0.25 -20.63 3.57
C THR A 390 -0.43 -21.45 4.66
N GLY A 391 -0.74 -20.81 5.79
CA GLY A 391 -1.40 -21.48 6.90
C GLY A 391 -1.82 -20.49 8.00
N PRO A 392 -2.55 -20.95 9.01
CA PRO A 392 -3.01 -20.09 10.10
C PRO A 392 -1.92 -19.80 11.15
N ASP A 393 -0.86 -20.60 11.21
CA ASP A 393 0.25 -20.43 12.17
C ASP A 393 1.29 -19.45 11.61
N VAL A 394 0.87 -18.20 11.48
CA VAL A 394 1.65 -17.08 10.93
C VAL A 394 2.15 -16.21 12.06
N LYS A 395 3.38 -15.72 11.95
CA LYS A 395 3.97 -14.74 12.85
C LYS A 395 4.30 -13.45 12.11
N SER A 396 4.43 -12.37 12.86
CA SER A 396 4.86 -11.09 12.29
C SER A 396 6.19 -11.24 11.55
N GLY A 397 6.24 -10.76 10.30
CA GLY A 397 7.40 -10.87 9.41
C GLY A 397 7.40 -12.10 8.50
N ASP A 398 6.59 -13.13 8.75
CA ASP A 398 6.43 -14.25 7.82
C ASP A 398 5.75 -13.75 6.53
N ILE A 399 6.27 -14.14 5.36
CA ILE A 399 5.74 -13.74 4.05
C ILE A 399 5.33 -14.94 3.18
N GLY A 400 5.62 -16.15 3.62
CA GLY A 400 5.14 -17.40 3.05
C GLY A 400 5.83 -17.84 1.76
N LEU A 401 5.07 -18.44 0.86
CA LEU A 401 5.53 -19.05 -0.38
C LEU A 401 5.24 -18.15 -1.60
N PRO A 402 5.99 -18.36 -2.72
CA PRO A 402 5.67 -17.69 -3.97
C PRO A 402 4.27 -18.04 -4.47
N ALA A 403 3.61 -17.06 -5.07
CA ALA A 403 2.37 -17.27 -5.78
C ALA A 403 2.56 -18.18 -7.02
N PRO A 404 1.54 -18.93 -7.45
CA PRO A 404 1.63 -19.76 -8.65
C PRO A 404 2.06 -18.93 -9.87
N GLY A 405 3.00 -19.49 -10.67
CA GLY A 405 3.52 -18.83 -11.85
C GLY A 405 4.58 -17.76 -11.60
N ILE A 406 4.92 -17.48 -10.34
CA ILE A 406 6.10 -16.70 -9.99
C ILE A 406 7.24 -17.66 -9.66
N GLU A 407 8.41 -17.39 -10.24
CA GLU A 407 9.68 -17.97 -9.83
C GLU A 407 10.48 -16.93 -9.06
N LEU A 408 10.92 -17.31 -7.87
CA LEU A 408 11.84 -16.52 -7.07
C LEU A 408 13.26 -16.97 -7.35
N LYS A 409 14.17 -16.03 -7.52
CA LYS A 409 15.62 -16.24 -7.49
C LYS A 409 16.16 -15.67 -6.18
N LEU A 410 16.70 -16.52 -5.36
CA LEU A 410 17.32 -16.19 -4.08
C LEU A 410 18.82 -16.07 -4.29
N VAL A 411 19.38 -14.87 -4.11
CA VAL A 411 20.78 -14.55 -4.43
C VAL A 411 21.46 -13.97 -3.20
N GLU A 412 22.66 -14.45 -2.88
CA GLU A 412 23.46 -13.86 -1.81
C GLU A 412 24.02 -12.50 -2.27
N VAL A 413 23.68 -11.43 -1.54
CA VAL A 413 24.14 -10.05 -1.75
C VAL A 413 24.51 -9.45 -0.41
N ASP A 414 25.77 -9.04 -0.25
CA ASP A 414 26.29 -8.41 0.97
C ASP A 414 26.03 -9.19 2.27
N GLY A 415 26.01 -10.53 2.19
CA GLY A 415 25.78 -11.43 3.32
C GLY A 415 24.30 -11.61 3.69
N LYS A 416 23.38 -11.16 2.84
CA LYS A 416 21.94 -11.41 2.91
C LYS A 416 21.44 -12.11 1.65
N THR A 417 20.28 -12.73 1.73
CA THR A 417 19.62 -13.33 0.58
C THR A 417 18.62 -12.35 -0.01
N GLU A 418 18.93 -11.77 -1.18
CA GLU A 418 17.99 -10.99 -1.97
C GLU A 418 16.98 -11.91 -2.64
N VAL A 419 15.70 -11.53 -2.63
CA VAL A 419 14.67 -12.19 -3.42
C VAL A 419 14.43 -11.41 -4.70
N ARG A 420 14.50 -12.08 -5.87
CA ARG A 420 14.17 -11.52 -7.19
C ARG A 420 13.00 -12.25 -7.79
N TYR A 421 12.25 -11.56 -8.65
CA TYR A 421 10.98 -12.06 -9.19
C TYR A 421 11.00 -12.23 -10.69
N ARG A 422 10.44 -13.34 -11.18
CA ARG A 422 10.10 -13.54 -12.60
C ARG A 422 8.72 -14.19 -12.69
N GLY A 423 7.83 -13.63 -13.54
CA GLY A 423 6.48 -14.17 -13.71
C GLY A 423 5.57 -13.24 -14.51
N PRO A 424 4.36 -13.68 -14.87
CA PRO A 424 3.47 -12.94 -15.76
C PRO A 424 2.89 -11.66 -15.11
N ASN A 425 2.95 -11.54 -13.79
CA ASN A 425 2.51 -10.37 -13.03
C ASN A 425 3.64 -9.35 -12.78
N ILE A 426 4.86 -9.60 -13.27
CA ILE A 426 5.97 -8.67 -13.14
C ILE A 426 5.90 -7.64 -14.26
N THR A 427 6.13 -6.36 -13.89
CA THR A 427 6.12 -5.24 -14.84
C THR A 427 7.08 -5.45 -16.00
N PRO A 428 6.75 -5.01 -17.21
CA PRO A 428 7.73 -4.96 -18.30
C PRO A 428 8.77 -3.84 -18.11
N GLY A 429 8.59 -2.95 -17.11
CA GLY A 429 9.52 -1.87 -16.82
C GLY A 429 8.85 -0.56 -16.45
N TYR A 430 9.61 0.52 -16.63
CA TYR A 430 9.21 1.88 -16.30
C TYR A 430 8.96 2.69 -17.56
N TRP A 431 7.83 3.40 -17.58
CA TRP A 431 7.43 4.23 -18.73
C TRP A 431 8.45 5.33 -18.98
N ARG A 432 8.94 5.42 -20.24
CA ARG A 432 9.93 6.40 -20.70
C ARG A 432 11.22 6.45 -19.87
N ALA A 433 11.59 5.33 -19.26
CA ALA A 433 12.81 5.20 -18.45
C ALA A 433 13.57 3.90 -18.79
N PRO A 434 14.13 3.78 -20.01
CA PRO A 434 14.77 2.55 -20.48
C PRO A 434 15.99 2.16 -19.67
N GLU A 435 16.81 3.11 -19.21
CA GLU A 435 17.97 2.83 -18.36
C GLU A 435 17.54 2.24 -17.01
N ALA A 436 16.55 2.88 -16.36
CA ALA A 436 16.02 2.38 -15.10
C ALA A 436 15.35 1.00 -15.26
N THR A 437 14.76 0.72 -16.41
CA THR A 437 14.21 -0.59 -16.76
C THR A 437 15.33 -1.62 -16.87
N ALA A 438 16.39 -1.31 -17.62
CA ALA A 438 17.53 -2.22 -17.79
C ALA A 438 18.23 -2.55 -16.47
N GLU A 439 18.38 -1.56 -15.57
CA GLU A 439 18.99 -1.73 -14.25
C GLU A 439 18.12 -2.58 -13.29
N ALA A 440 16.80 -2.64 -13.53
CA ALA A 440 15.88 -3.34 -12.65
C ALA A 440 15.86 -4.86 -12.85
N PHE A 441 16.34 -5.35 -14.00
CA PHE A 441 16.34 -6.76 -14.32
C PHE A 441 17.76 -7.31 -14.42
N ASP A 442 17.95 -8.53 -13.92
CA ASP A 442 19.20 -9.24 -14.15
C ASP A 442 19.25 -9.93 -15.53
N GLU A 443 20.40 -10.51 -15.86
CA GLU A 443 20.66 -11.17 -17.16
C GLU A 443 19.70 -12.34 -17.47
N GLU A 444 19.09 -12.93 -16.44
CA GLU A 444 18.10 -14.01 -16.57
C GLU A 444 16.64 -13.47 -16.63
N GLY A 445 16.45 -12.15 -16.60
CA GLY A 445 15.15 -11.49 -16.62
C GLY A 445 14.41 -11.50 -15.29
N PHE A 446 15.11 -11.69 -14.17
CA PHE A 446 14.51 -11.52 -12.85
C PHE A 446 14.57 -10.05 -12.42
N PHE A 447 13.44 -9.56 -11.94
CA PHE A 447 13.35 -8.23 -11.34
C PHE A 447 14.05 -8.20 -9.98
N SER A 448 15.00 -7.30 -9.80
CA SER A 448 15.77 -7.10 -8.56
C SER A 448 14.96 -6.25 -7.58
N THR A 449 14.51 -6.86 -6.47
CA THR A 449 13.63 -6.17 -5.51
C THR A 449 14.39 -5.31 -4.51
N GLY A 450 15.63 -5.67 -4.19
CA GLY A 450 16.40 -5.13 -3.07
C GLY A 450 15.85 -5.54 -1.70
N ASP A 451 14.89 -6.45 -1.64
CA ASP A 451 14.33 -6.99 -0.41
C ASP A 451 15.09 -8.25 0.01
N ALA A 452 15.50 -8.32 1.28
CA ALA A 452 16.16 -9.48 1.87
C ALA A 452 15.13 -10.42 2.51
N VAL A 453 15.43 -11.72 2.45
CA VAL A 453 14.59 -12.78 3.02
C VAL A 453 15.44 -13.83 3.74
N THR A 454 14.79 -14.54 4.68
CA THR A 454 15.34 -15.74 5.33
C THR A 454 14.29 -16.85 5.30
N TRP A 455 14.72 -18.10 5.48
CA TRP A 455 13.76 -19.19 5.66
C TRP A 455 13.05 -19.08 7.02
N ILE A 456 11.74 -19.36 7.06
CA ILE A 456 10.99 -19.51 8.32
C ILE A 456 11.51 -20.75 9.05
N ASP A 457 11.82 -21.82 8.30
CA ASP A 457 12.37 -23.07 8.78
C ASP A 457 13.25 -23.69 7.68
N GLU A 458 14.56 -23.69 7.90
CA GLU A 458 15.52 -24.24 6.93
C GLU A 458 15.34 -25.74 6.67
N SER A 459 14.77 -26.48 7.63
CA SER A 459 14.49 -27.92 7.49
C SER A 459 13.19 -28.19 6.72
N ASN A 460 12.33 -27.19 6.53
CA ASN A 460 11.05 -27.32 5.88
C ASN A 460 10.73 -26.12 4.97
N ILE A 461 11.17 -26.19 3.72
CA ILE A 461 10.97 -25.14 2.72
C ILE A 461 9.49 -24.79 2.47
N HIS A 462 8.56 -25.69 2.80
CA HIS A 462 7.13 -25.46 2.61
C HIS A 462 6.54 -24.46 3.61
N ARG A 463 7.28 -24.10 4.65
CA ARG A 463 6.90 -22.97 5.52
C ARG A 463 7.15 -21.61 4.86
N GLY A 464 7.99 -21.56 3.83
CA GLY A 464 8.29 -20.37 3.06
C GLY A 464 9.31 -19.46 3.73
N LEU A 465 9.20 -18.18 3.39
CA LEU A 465 10.18 -17.15 3.68
C LEU A 465 9.67 -16.14 4.70
N ARG A 466 10.63 -15.48 5.35
CA ARG A 466 10.44 -14.34 6.26
C ARG A 466 11.17 -13.13 5.68
N PHE A 467 10.57 -11.95 5.80
CA PHE A 467 11.17 -10.69 5.40
C PHE A 467 12.32 -10.29 6.35
N ASP A 468 13.46 -9.94 5.78
CA ASP A 468 14.69 -9.57 6.53
C ASP A 468 15.19 -8.15 6.20
N GLY A 469 14.27 -7.27 5.79
CA GLY A 469 14.56 -5.86 5.55
C GLY A 469 14.96 -5.53 4.11
N ARG A 470 15.32 -4.26 3.88
CA ARG A 470 15.83 -3.77 2.59
C ARG A 470 17.35 -3.71 2.62
N ILE A 471 18.01 -4.41 1.70
CA ILE A 471 19.47 -4.45 1.60
C ILE A 471 20.06 -3.04 1.51
N ALA A 472 19.40 -2.18 0.73
CA ALA A 472 19.86 -0.81 0.52
C ALA A 472 19.77 0.09 1.75
N GLU A 473 18.99 -0.27 2.79
CA GLU A 473 18.88 0.49 4.04
C GLU A 473 19.91 0.06 5.08
N ASP A 474 20.43 -1.15 4.97
CA ASP A 474 21.41 -1.71 5.89
C ASP A 474 22.76 -1.01 5.76
N PHE A 475 23.52 -0.96 6.84
CA PHE A 475 24.81 -0.28 6.86
C PHE A 475 25.82 -0.97 7.78
N LYS A 476 27.09 -0.59 7.64
CA LYS A 476 28.18 -1.08 8.50
C LYS A 476 28.61 -0.01 9.52
N LEU A 477 28.85 -0.44 10.74
CA LEU A 477 29.53 0.36 11.74
C LEU A 477 31.03 0.47 11.39
N ALA A 478 31.76 1.39 12.02
CA ALA A 478 33.20 1.55 11.89
C ALA A 478 33.97 0.28 12.27
N THR A 479 33.40 -0.58 13.09
CA THR A 479 33.93 -1.91 13.47
C THR A 479 33.78 -2.96 12.37
N GLY A 480 33.14 -2.64 11.25
CA GLY A 480 32.74 -3.59 10.20
C GLY A 480 31.49 -4.39 10.52
N THR A 481 30.89 -4.21 11.70
CA THR A 481 29.67 -4.90 12.10
C THR A 481 28.49 -4.42 11.27
N PHE A 482 27.73 -5.35 10.71
CA PHE A 482 26.57 -5.06 9.86
C PHE A 482 25.31 -4.79 10.71
N VAL A 483 24.58 -3.73 10.39
CA VAL A 483 23.35 -3.34 11.06
C VAL A 483 22.16 -3.59 10.13
N SER A 484 21.29 -4.52 10.50
CA SER A 484 20.03 -4.79 9.82
C SER A 484 18.98 -3.76 10.25
N VAL A 485 18.73 -2.78 9.40
CA VAL A 485 17.87 -1.63 9.71
C VAL A 485 16.40 -2.05 9.90
N GLY A 486 15.86 -2.86 9.00
CA GLY A 486 14.44 -3.26 9.03
C GLY A 486 14.03 -3.92 10.34
N PRO A 487 14.64 -5.04 10.76
CA PRO A 487 14.32 -5.72 12.02
C PRO A 487 14.53 -4.84 13.26
N LEU A 488 15.60 -4.04 13.29
CA LEU A 488 15.89 -3.18 14.43
C LEU A 488 14.90 -2.02 14.54
N ARG A 489 14.51 -1.41 13.41
CA ARG A 489 13.46 -0.40 13.33
C ARG A 489 12.11 -0.95 13.81
N ALA A 490 11.73 -2.15 13.36
CA ALA A 490 10.50 -2.82 13.80
C ALA A 490 10.51 -3.07 15.31
N LYS A 491 11.65 -3.50 15.89
CA LYS A 491 11.83 -3.69 17.32
C LYS A 491 11.62 -2.40 18.11
N ILE A 492 12.17 -1.26 17.63
CA ILE A 492 12.00 0.05 18.28
C ILE A 492 10.52 0.48 18.25
N ILE A 493 9.86 0.36 17.10
CA ILE A 493 8.44 0.72 16.96
C ILE A 493 7.57 -0.12 17.90
N ALA A 494 7.79 -1.43 17.92
CA ALA A 494 7.03 -2.34 18.79
C ALA A 494 7.24 -2.04 20.28
N ALA A 495 8.49 -1.81 20.70
CA ALA A 495 8.80 -1.51 22.10
C ALA A 495 8.33 -0.12 22.53
N GLY A 496 8.27 0.84 21.59
CA GLY A 496 7.84 2.22 21.86
C GLY A 496 6.36 2.49 21.65
N ALA A 497 5.57 1.48 21.25
CA ALA A 497 4.13 1.64 21.08
C ALA A 497 3.43 2.00 22.40
N PRO A 498 2.42 2.89 22.39
CA PRO A 498 1.79 3.55 21.26
C PRO A 498 2.40 4.92 20.92
N TYR A 499 3.56 5.28 21.40
CA TYR A 499 4.15 6.63 21.35
C TYR A 499 5.17 6.81 20.23
N VAL A 500 5.71 5.73 19.67
CA VAL A 500 6.63 5.76 18.51
C VAL A 500 5.82 5.51 17.23
N GLN A 501 5.84 6.49 16.33
CA GLN A 501 5.27 6.35 14.98
C GLN A 501 6.25 5.61 14.07
N ASP A 502 7.53 6.04 14.11
CA ASP A 502 8.57 5.48 13.28
C ASP A 502 9.97 5.81 13.83
N ALA A 503 11.00 5.14 13.31
CA ALA A 503 12.38 5.34 13.71
C ALA A 503 13.32 5.34 12.50
N VAL A 504 14.35 6.19 12.53
CA VAL A 504 15.44 6.22 11.56
C VAL A 504 16.73 5.87 12.28
N LEU A 505 17.40 4.81 11.83
CA LEU A 505 18.65 4.36 12.42
C LEU A 505 19.83 5.16 11.86
N THR A 506 20.75 5.52 12.74
CA THR A 506 21.96 6.28 12.44
C THR A 506 23.17 5.50 12.89
N GLY A 507 24.37 5.89 12.43
CA GLY A 507 25.60 5.23 12.85
C GLY A 507 26.44 4.67 11.70
N ILE A 508 26.13 5.01 10.46
CA ILE A 508 26.92 4.61 9.28
C ILE A 508 28.37 5.05 9.49
N ASN A 509 29.29 4.08 9.45
CA ASN A 509 30.73 4.28 9.69
C ASN A 509 31.07 4.87 11.07
N LEU A 510 30.14 4.85 12.04
CA LEU A 510 30.39 5.25 13.42
C LEU A 510 30.53 4.01 14.32
N LYS A 511 30.88 4.24 15.59
CA LYS A 511 31.16 3.14 16.55
C LYS A 511 29.89 2.48 17.10
N GLU A 512 28.74 3.15 17.02
CA GLU A 512 27.50 2.74 17.67
C GLU A 512 26.28 3.15 16.87
N VAL A 513 25.17 2.43 17.10
CA VAL A 513 23.87 2.72 16.49
C VAL A 513 23.13 3.76 17.32
N GLY A 514 22.62 4.78 16.65
CA GLY A 514 21.66 5.74 17.19
C GLY A 514 20.29 5.62 16.52
N ALA A 515 19.28 6.25 17.12
CA ALA A 515 17.94 6.31 16.57
C ALA A 515 17.34 7.71 16.66
N LEU A 516 16.83 8.23 15.54
CA LEU A 516 15.93 9.38 15.48
C LEU A 516 14.50 8.87 15.52
N ILE A 517 13.73 9.27 16.51
CA ILE A 517 12.36 8.79 16.74
C ILE A 517 11.35 9.84 16.30
N PHE A 518 10.43 9.45 15.44
CA PHE A 518 9.25 10.24 15.08
C PHE A 518 8.10 9.80 16.00
N PRO A 519 7.64 10.65 16.92
CA PRO A 519 6.62 10.29 17.89
C PRO A 519 5.22 10.40 17.30
N THR A 520 4.28 9.65 17.86
CA THR A 520 2.84 9.83 17.61
C THR A 520 2.30 11.04 18.38
N GLN A 521 1.13 11.55 18.01
CA GLN A 521 0.46 12.62 18.76
C GLN A 521 0.05 12.19 20.19
N LYS A 522 0.01 10.89 20.49
CA LYS A 522 -0.29 10.35 21.82
C LYS A 522 0.73 10.76 22.90
N VAL A 523 1.95 11.16 22.51
CA VAL A 523 2.95 11.68 23.46
C VAL A 523 2.46 12.92 24.22
N ARG A 524 1.49 13.69 23.69
CA ARG A 524 0.86 14.82 24.38
C ARG A 524 0.13 14.39 25.65
N GLN A 525 -0.43 13.19 25.63
CA GLN A 525 -1.11 12.61 26.81
C GLN A 525 -0.10 12.30 27.93
N LEU A 526 1.11 11.81 27.57
CA LEU A 526 2.21 11.62 28.54
C LEU A 526 2.67 12.93 29.14
N ALA A 527 2.77 13.97 28.33
CA ALA A 527 3.21 15.30 28.76
C ALA A 527 2.16 16.00 29.64
N GLY A 528 0.89 15.57 29.62
CA GLY A 528 -0.22 16.27 30.26
C GLY A 528 -0.50 17.64 29.62
N LEU A 529 -0.12 17.83 28.35
CA LEU A 529 -0.27 19.08 27.61
C LEU A 529 -1.39 18.98 26.57
N GLY A 530 -2.06 20.13 26.32
CA GLY A 530 -3.14 20.21 25.34
C GLY A 530 -2.69 20.02 23.88
N ALA A 531 -3.67 19.89 22.99
CA ALA A 531 -3.44 19.68 21.56
C ALA A 531 -2.63 20.80 20.89
N ASP A 532 -2.74 22.02 21.40
CA ASP A 532 -2.11 23.22 20.82
C ASP A 532 -0.66 23.45 21.31
N ALA A 533 -0.17 22.66 22.29
CA ALA A 533 1.21 22.80 22.75
C ALA A 533 2.21 22.52 21.64
N PRO A 534 3.27 23.34 21.46
CA PRO A 534 4.32 23.04 20.48
C PRO A 534 4.93 21.65 20.72
N MET A 535 5.11 20.86 19.65
CA MET A 535 5.65 19.48 19.79
C MET A 535 7.01 19.48 20.49
N GLN A 536 7.87 20.46 20.22
CA GLN A 536 9.16 20.59 20.88
C GLN A 536 9.00 20.63 22.42
N GLN A 537 8.08 21.45 22.92
CA GLN A 537 7.80 21.55 24.36
C GLN A 537 7.26 20.25 24.93
N VAL A 538 6.42 19.54 24.17
CA VAL A 538 5.89 18.22 24.57
C VAL A 538 7.02 17.23 24.73
N LEU A 539 7.92 17.15 23.74
CA LEU A 539 9.03 16.20 23.75
C LEU A 539 10.09 16.49 24.82
N GLU A 540 10.29 17.76 25.18
CA GLU A 540 11.23 18.19 26.22
C GLU A 540 10.65 18.01 27.64
N SER A 541 9.37 17.70 27.77
CA SER A 541 8.74 17.52 29.09
C SER A 541 9.29 16.33 29.85
N ALA A 542 9.43 16.47 31.18
CA ALA A 542 10.02 15.43 32.02
C ALA A 542 9.30 14.05 31.92
N PRO A 543 7.95 13.96 31.86
CA PRO A 543 7.28 12.67 31.71
C PRO A 543 7.61 11.96 30.40
N VAL A 544 7.69 12.71 29.28
CA VAL A 544 8.05 12.16 27.97
C VAL A 544 9.49 11.68 27.97
N GLN A 545 10.41 12.52 28.48
CA GLN A 545 11.83 12.15 28.58
C GLN A 545 12.04 10.92 29.46
N ALA A 546 11.32 10.79 30.58
CA ALA A 546 11.40 9.62 31.44
C ALA A 546 10.89 8.35 30.75
N HIS A 547 9.79 8.43 30.02
CA HIS A 547 9.25 7.29 29.27
C HIS A 547 10.24 6.79 28.21
N PHE A 548 10.80 7.71 27.40
CA PHE A 548 11.75 7.32 26.36
C PHE A 548 13.13 6.92 26.89
N GLN A 549 13.49 7.37 28.12
CA GLN A 549 14.65 6.84 28.82
C GLN A 549 14.45 5.35 29.15
N GLN A 550 13.27 4.97 29.65
CA GLN A 550 12.96 3.54 29.88
C GLN A 550 12.97 2.74 28.59
N LEU A 551 12.50 3.32 27.48
CA LEU A 551 12.56 2.65 26.17
C LEU A 551 14.00 2.37 25.74
N VAL A 552 14.91 3.38 25.79
CA VAL A 552 16.30 3.18 25.38
C VAL A 552 17.02 2.19 26.30
N ASP A 553 16.76 2.22 27.60
CA ASP A 553 17.31 1.26 28.58
C ASP A 553 16.86 -0.19 28.27
N THR A 554 15.56 -0.37 27.98
CA THR A 554 14.99 -1.67 27.59
C THR A 554 15.58 -2.21 26.29
N LEU A 555 15.68 -1.35 25.27
CA LEU A 555 16.29 -1.72 23.99
C LEU A 555 17.75 -2.12 24.13
N ALA A 556 18.52 -1.38 24.94
CA ALA A 556 19.91 -1.67 25.19
C ALA A 556 20.11 -2.96 26.01
N ALA A 557 19.28 -3.19 27.02
CA ALA A 557 19.32 -4.42 27.85
C ALA A 557 18.98 -5.68 27.05
N SER A 558 18.12 -5.56 26.03
CA SER A 558 17.73 -6.67 25.14
C SER A 558 18.67 -6.87 23.94
N ALA A 559 19.75 -6.09 23.86
CA ALA A 559 20.69 -6.19 22.76
C ALA A 559 21.66 -7.37 22.95
N THR A 560 21.97 -8.07 21.85
CA THR A 560 22.90 -9.20 21.83
C THR A 560 24.29 -8.83 21.29
N GLY A 561 24.44 -7.60 20.77
CA GLY A 561 25.68 -7.10 20.21
C GLY A 561 25.59 -5.64 19.78
N SER A 562 26.69 -5.06 19.30
CA SER A 562 26.76 -3.66 18.88
C SER A 562 25.83 -3.31 17.72
N ALA A 563 25.54 -4.27 16.84
CA ALA A 563 24.67 -4.08 15.68
C ALA A 563 23.19 -3.82 16.03
N ASN A 564 22.74 -4.27 17.18
CA ASN A 564 21.33 -4.16 17.61
C ASN A 564 21.16 -3.43 18.94
N ARG A 565 22.23 -2.80 19.46
CA ARG A 565 22.20 -1.97 20.65
C ARG A 565 22.02 -0.51 20.27
N ILE A 566 20.87 0.06 20.65
CA ILE A 566 20.64 1.50 20.52
C ILE A 566 21.41 2.21 21.63
N ALA A 567 22.47 2.92 21.24
CA ALA A 567 23.34 3.63 22.17
C ALA A 567 22.90 5.09 22.39
N ARG A 568 22.16 5.65 21.43
CA ARG A 568 21.63 7.02 21.48
C ARG A 568 20.23 7.08 20.87
N LEU A 569 19.36 7.87 21.46
CA LEU A 569 18.00 8.08 21.00
C LEU A 569 17.65 9.56 21.09
N HIS A 570 17.09 10.14 20.04
CA HIS A 570 16.62 11.50 20.03
C HIS A 570 15.20 11.60 19.45
N LEU A 571 14.32 12.39 20.11
CA LEU A 571 12.94 12.61 19.69
C LEU A 571 12.87 13.79 18.71
N VAL A 572 12.31 13.58 17.53
CA VAL A 572 12.23 14.58 16.47
C VAL A 572 10.88 15.29 16.49
N ALA A 573 10.89 16.59 16.74
CA ALA A 573 9.67 17.39 16.82
C ALA A 573 9.09 17.73 15.45
N GLU A 574 9.94 17.99 14.46
CA GLU A 574 9.53 18.30 13.09
C GLU A 574 9.13 17.02 12.36
N PRO A 575 7.88 16.90 11.87
CA PRO A 575 7.45 15.72 11.13
C PRO A 575 8.25 15.55 9.84
N PRO A 576 8.26 14.32 9.27
CA PRO A 576 8.96 14.07 8.01
C PRO A 576 8.26 14.77 6.85
N SER A 577 9.04 15.39 5.95
CA SER A 577 8.54 16.17 4.82
C SER A 577 8.31 15.31 3.57
N ILE A 578 7.13 15.46 2.96
CA ILE A 578 6.81 14.82 1.69
C ILE A 578 7.59 15.44 0.52
N ASP A 579 7.77 16.76 0.50
CA ASP A 579 8.49 17.46 -0.56
C ASP A 579 9.97 17.10 -0.55
N LYS A 580 10.59 16.97 0.62
CA LYS A 580 11.95 16.45 0.78
C LYS A 580 12.09 14.94 0.54
N GLY A 581 10.99 14.23 0.35
CA GLY A 581 10.98 12.78 0.19
C GLY A 581 11.35 11.98 1.45
N GLU A 582 11.30 12.60 2.63
CA GLU A 582 11.56 11.96 3.93
C GLU A 582 10.46 10.96 4.30
N VAL A 583 9.25 11.20 3.80
CA VAL A 583 8.11 10.29 3.90
C VAL A 583 7.52 10.06 2.53
N THR A 584 7.11 8.85 2.29
CA THR A 584 6.37 8.49 1.08
C THR A 584 4.92 8.94 1.20
N ASP A 585 4.20 8.95 0.10
CA ASP A 585 2.75 9.16 0.05
C ASP A 585 1.95 8.09 0.83
N LYS A 586 2.55 6.94 1.13
CA LYS A 586 2.01 5.87 2.00
C LYS A 586 2.21 6.15 3.50
N GLY A 587 2.92 7.22 3.84
CA GLY A 587 3.31 7.51 5.22
C GLY A 587 4.53 6.72 5.73
N SER A 588 5.17 5.92 4.89
CA SER A 588 6.39 5.19 5.25
C SER A 588 7.61 6.11 5.20
N ILE A 589 8.45 6.08 6.23
CA ILE A 589 9.68 6.88 6.27
C ILE A 589 10.71 6.33 5.30
N ASN A 590 11.35 7.24 4.58
CA ASN A 590 12.52 6.97 3.75
C ASN A 590 13.79 7.22 4.58
N GLN A 591 14.36 6.16 5.11
CA GLN A 591 15.57 6.14 5.92
C GLN A 591 16.70 7.01 5.32
N ARG A 592 16.99 6.83 4.03
CA ARG A 592 18.07 7.53 3.35
C ARG A 592 17.81 9.03 3.18
N ALA A 593 16.57 9.39 2.84
CA ALA A 593 16.21 10.80 2.67
C ALA A 593 16.28 11.55 4.01
N VAL A 594 15.78 10.95 5.09
CA VAL A 594 15.88 11.54 6.43
C VAL A 594 17.34 11.71 6.83
N LEU A 595 18.17 10.68 6.68
CA LEU A 595 19.62 10.79 7.00
C LEU A 595 20.32 11.86 6.19
N LYS A 596 19.92 12.04 4.92
CA LYS A 596 20.47 13.10 4.07
C LYS A 596 20.06 14.51 4.52
N HIS A 597 18.74 14.71 4.74
CA HIS A 597 18.20 16.04 5.03
C HIS A 597 18.38 16.46 6.49
N ARG A 598 18.55 15.48 7.40
CA ARG A 598 18.75 15.69 8.83
C ARG A 598 20.14 15.22 9.30
N ALA A 599 21.13 15.22 8.40
CA ALA A 599 22.50 14.83 8.72
C ALA A 599 23.07 15.58 9.92
N ALA A 600 22.89 16.92 9.94
CA ALA A 600 23.37 17.75 11.06
C ALA A 600 22.75 17.34 12.42
N LEU A 601 21.47 16.90 12.44
CA LEU A 601 20.81 16.43 13.64
C LEU A 601 21.43 15.09 14.11
N ALA A 602 21.62 14.16 13.18
CA ALA A 602 22.25 12.88 13.47
C ALA A 602 23.70 13.04 13.96
N ASP A 603 24.47 13.91 13.32
CA ASP A 603 25.86 14.23 13.70
C ASP A 603 25.93 14.83 15.09
N ALA A 604 25.08 15.81 15.41
CA ALA A 604 25.01 16.44 16.72
C ALA A 604 24.61 15.45 17.81
N MET A 605 23.70 14.52 17.52
CA MET A 605 23.33 13.43 18.43
C MET A 605 24.54 12.53 18.74
N HIS A 606 25.29 12.11 17.72
CA HIS A 606 26.47 11.26 17.90
C HIS A 606 27.65 12.00 18.56
N ALA A 607 27.80 13.30 18.29
CA ALA A 607 28.79 14.15 18.96
C ALA A 607 28.45 14.44 20.43
N GLY A 608 27.22 14.12 20.88
CA GLY A 608 26.77 14.44 22.25
C GLY A 608 26.50 15.93 22.49
N THR A 609 26.35 16.72 21.43
CA THR A 609 26.08 18.18 21.50
C THR A 609 24.58 18.49 21.39
N LEU A 610 23.78 17.50 21.01
CA LEU A 610 22.33 17.68 20.87
C LEU A 610 21.64 17.51 22.23
N PRO A 611 20.94 18.56 22.74
CA PRO A 611 20.20 18.46 24.00
C PRO A 611 19.10 17.38 23.92
N PHE A 612 18.72 16.85 25.07
CA PHE A 612 17.69 15.80 25.17
C PHE A 612 18.00 14.52 24.38
N THR A 613 19.26 14.27 24.07
CA THR A 613 19.70 12.96 23.60
C THR A 613 19.75 11.97 24.76
N LEU A 614 19.00 10.89 24.64
CA LEU A 614 18.92 9.82 25.65
C LEU A 614 19.98 8.76 25.36
N THR A 615 20.66 8.31 26.39
CA THR A 615 21.62 7.20 26.37
C THR A 615 21.23 6.16 27.41
N PRO A 616 21.50 4.86 27.18
CA PRO A 616 21.23 3.82 28.17
C PRO A 616 21.95 4.09 29.49
N ARG A 617 21.27 3.83 30.61
CA ARG A 617 21.80 3.97 31.97
C ARG A 617 22.38 2.67 32.51
#